data_c48219f3ff9c7664d4b2ffb1c366c27a
#
_entry.id   c48219f3ff9c7664d4b2ffb1c366c27a
#
_cell.length_a   1.000
_cell.length_b   1.000
_cell.length_c   1.000
_cell.angle_alpha   90.00
_cell.angle_beta   90.00
_cell.angle_gamma   90.00
#
_symmetry.space_group_name_H-M   'P 1'
#
loop_
_entity.id
_entity.type
_entity.pdbx_description
1 polymer ?
#
loop_
_entity_poly.entity_id
_entity_poly.type
_entity_poly.pdbx_seq_one_letter_code
_entity_poly.pdbx_strand_id
1 'polypeptide(L)'
;VRIVQPGVPGKPSRVIGPKEAVDLTQLQYTEAEVRFVQAMMTHHTQALEMTALLTVRTSREDMQLLGKRIDLSQRDEIQLMREWLALRGVTLSNRGELHAHDGMLMPGMLTAEEMRRLAEAQGSEFDRLFLEFMIKHHEGALIMVDELFASVGAGQQSDIFAFASEVDTDQRMEIGRMSAMLEGSRR
;
A
#
# COMPACT_ATOMS: atom_id res chain seq x y z
N VAL A 1 28.93 -16.02 -12.02
CA VAL A 1 28.66 -15.00 -10.98
C VAL A 1 27.34 -15.34 -10.34
N ARG A 2 27.31 -15.40 -9.01
CA ARG A 2 26.09 -15.63 -8.23
C ARG A 2 25.51 -14.27 -7.88
N ILE A 3 24.31 -13.95 -8.38
CA ILE A 3 23.62 -12.68 -8.12
C ILE A 3 22.56 -12.96 -7.06
N VAL A 4 22.54 -12.15 -5.99
CA VAL A 4 21.58 -12.28 -4.90
C VAL A 4 20.66 -11.05 -4.92
N GLN A 5 19.38 -11.28 -5.08
CA GLN A 5 18.35 -10.26 -4.97
C GLN A 5 17.79 -10.27 -3.54
N PRO A 6 17.83 -9.14 -2.80
CA PRO A 6 17.25 -9.06 -1.46
C PRO A 6 15.73 -9.19 -1.52
N GLY A 7 15.15 -9.80 -0.47
CA GLY A 7 13.71 -9.77 -0.22
C GLY A 7 13.32 -8.61 0.71
N VAL A 8 12.03 -8.49 1.00
CA VAL A 8 11.54 -7.58 2.05
C VAL A 8 12.19 -7.89 3.40
N PRO A 9 12.26 -6.94 4.34
CA PRO A 9 12.76 -7.19 5.68
C PRO A 9 12.12 -8.43 6.34
N GLY A 10 12.96 -9.34 6.81
CA GLY A 10 12.50 -10.61 7.43
C GLY A 10 12.22 -11.76 6.45
N LYS A 11 12.32 -11.54 5.15
CA LYS A 11 12.19 -12.59 4.12
C LYS A 11 13.58 -12.99 3.56
N PRO A 12 13.76 -14.23 3.13
CA PRO A 12 15.03 -14.67 2.55
C PRO A 12 15.28 -13.98 1.20
N SER A 13 16.56 -13.67 0.94
CA SER A 13 17.02 -13.26 -0.38
C SER A 13 16.95 -14.44 -1.36
N ARG A 14 16.73 -14.15 -2.65
CA ARG A 14 16.78 -15.17 -3.70
C ARG A 14 18.04 -15.05 -4.54
N VAL A 15 18.51 -16.17 -5.07
CA VAL A 15 19.60 -16.21 -6.03
C VAL A 15 18.99 -16.20 -7.42
N ILE A 16 19.44 -15.25 -8.27
CA ILE A 16 19.03 -15.12 -9.67
C ILE A 16 20.19 -15.45 -10.60
N GLY A 17 19.88 -15.97 -11.78
CA GLY A 17 20.87 -16.27 -12.81
C GLY A 17 21.27 -15.02 -13.60
N PRO A 18 22.42 -15.08 -14.33
CA PRO A 18 22.87 -13.94 -15.15
C PRO A 18 21.86 -13.53 -16.24
N LYS A 19 21.02 -14.46 -16.70
CA LYS A 19 19.96 -14.18 -17.69
C LYS A 19 18.74 -13.49 -17.09
N GLU A 20 18.58 -13.59 -15.78
CA GLU A 20 17.49 -12.96 -15.03
C GLU A 20 17.92 -11.60 -14.45
N ALA A 21 19.23 -11.35 -14.39
CA ALA A 21 19.77 -10.08 -13.97
C ALA A 21 19.62 -9.06 -15.12
N VAL A 22 18.83 -8.04 -14.91
CA VAL A 22 18.79 -6.88 -15.79
C VAL A 22 20.10 -6.12 -15.62
N ASP A 23 20.67 -5.61 -16.73
CA ASP A 23 21.79 -4.67 -16.66
C ASP A 23 21.32 -3.34 -16.05
N LEU A 24 21.45 -3.23 -14.74
CA LEU A 24 21.02 -2.06 -13.97
C LEU A 24 21.99 -0.87 -14.11
N THR A 25 23.08 -0.99 -14.88
CA THR A 25 24.05 0.10 -15.04
C THR A 25 23.50 1.26 -15.86
N GLN A 26 22.40 1.05 -16.62
CA GLN A 26 21.79 2.05 -17.49
C GLN A 26 20.38 2.47 -17.09
N LEU A 27 19.69 1.71 -16.24
CA LEU A 27 18.33 2.02 -15.79
C LEU A 27 18.33 2.44 -14.32
N GLN A 28 17.93 3.68 -14.06
CA GLN A 28 17.75 4.18 -12.70
C GLN A 28 16.47 3.61 -12.04
N TYR A 29 15.68 2.84 -12.76
CA TYR A 29 14.45 2.19 -12.28
C TYR A 29 13.98 1.12 -13.27
N THR A 30 13.12 0.21 -12.80
CA THR A 30 12.48 -0.82 -13.62
C THR A 30 11.02 -0.45 -13.90
N GLU A 31 10.43 -1.04 -14.95
CA GLU A 31 8.99 -0.89 -15.20
C GLU A 31 8.13 -1.45 -14.04
N ALA A 32 8.63 -2.50 -13.35
CA ALA A 32 7.95 -3.06 -12.20
C ALA A 32 7.86 -2.07 -11.04
N GLU A 33 8.93 -1.30 -10.80
CA GLU A 33 8.95 -0.24 -9.79
C GLU A 33 7.99 0.91 -10.15
N VAL A 34 7.97 1.33 -11.42
CA VAL A 34 7.00 2.35 -11.87
C VAL A 34 5.56 1.88 -11.68
N ARG A 35 5.26 0.65 -12.09
CA ARG A 35 3.91 0.06 -11.88
C ARG A 35 3.54 -0.02 -10.42
N PHE A 36 4.47 -0.49 -9.57
CA PHE A 36 4.26 -0.56 -8.13
C PHE A 36 3.94 0.81 -7.53
N VAL A 37 4.76 1.83 -7.83
CA VAL A 37 4.57 3.19 -7.29
C VAL A 37 3.23 3.79 -7.73
N GLN A 38 2.89 3.67 -9.01
CA GLN A 38 1.61 4.16 -9.54
C GLN A 38 0.40 3.43 -8.93
N ALA A 39 0.49 2.11 -8.82
CA ALA A 39 -0.57 1.29 -8.22
C ALA A 39 -0.73 1.59 -6.73
N MET A 40 0.38 1.73 -5.97
CA MET A 40 0.35 2.03 -4.55
C MET A 40 -0.22 3.42 -4.28
N MET A 41 0.04 4.42 -5.13
CA MET A 41 -0.61 5.74 -5.02
C MET A 41 -2.14 5.64 -5.13
N THR A 42 -2.65 4.85 -6.07
CA THR A 42 -4.09 4.63 -6.24
C THR A 42 -4.66 3.89 -5.03
N HIS A 43 -3.94 2.87 -4.56
CA HIS A 43 -4.29 2.09 -3.38
C HIS A 43 -4.40 3.00 -2.14
N HIS A 44 -3.41 3.83 -1.87
CA HIS A 44 -3.40 4.78 -0.75
C HIS A 44 -4.52 5.83 -0.85
N THR A 45 -4.87 6.24 -2.05
CA THR A 45 -5.99 7.17 -2.26
C THR A 45 -7.31 6.61 -1.72
N GLN A 46 -7.56 5.31 -1.89
CA GLN A 46 -8.76 4.69 -1.31
C GLN A 46 -8.73 4.69 0.22
N ALA A 47 -7.55 4.50 0.86
CA ALA A 47 -7.44 4.62 2.32
C ALA A 47 -7.81 6.05 2.80
N LEU A 48 -7.41 7.09 2.05
CA LEU A 48 -7.81 8.47 2.36
C LEU A 48 -9.32 8.69 2.23
N GLU A 49 -9.97 8.06 1.24
CA GLU A 49 -11.44 8.10 1.11
C GLU A 49 -12.12 7.44 2.31
N MET A 50 -11.58 6.32 2.79
CA MET A 50 -12.08 5.63 3.98
C MET A 50 -11.89 6.47 5.25
N THR A 51 -10.70 7.05 5.47
CA THR A 51 -10.42 7.86 6.66
C THR A 51 -11.25 9.13 6.72
N ALA A 52 -11.60 9.72 5.58
CA ALA A 52 -12.46 10.90 5.50
C ALA A 52 -13.88 10.67 6.10
N LEU A 53 -14.35 9.42 6.15
CA LEU A 53 -15.65 9.09 6.71
C LEU A 53 -15.67 9.14 8.25
N LEU A 54 -14.52 8.97 8.92
CA LEU A 54 -14.44 8.87 10.39
C LEU A 54 -15.05 10.07 11.10
N THR A 55 -14.80 11.29 10.61
CA THR A 55 -15.27 12.51 11.28
C THR A 55 -16.79 12.64 11.39
N VAL A 56 -17.53 11.96 10.50
CA VAL A 56 -18.99 12.05 10.38
C VAL A 56 -19.71 10.74 10.73
N ARG A 57 -18.98 9.63 10.90
CA ARG A 57 -19.56 8.30 11.10
C ARG A 57 -19.38 7.72 12.50
N THR A 58 -18.36 8.19 13.25
CA THR A 58 -18.09 7.76 14.62
C THR A 58 -17.78 8.93 15.54
N SER A 59 -18.20 8.82 16.80
CA SER A 59 -17.82 9.73 17.87
C SER A 59 -16.67 9.19 18.73
N ARG A 60 -16.16 8.01 18.45
CA ARG A 60 -15.07 7.39 19.20
C ARG A 60 -13.75 8.11 18.93
N GLU A 61 -13.17 8.68 19.96
CA GLU A 61 -11.93 9.45 19.88
C GLU A 61 -10.74 8.59 19.40
N ASP A 62 -10.64 7.35 19.89
CA ASP A 62 -9.58 6.41 19.50
C ASP A 62 -9.63 6.06 18.00
N MET A 63 -10.84 5.93 17.43
CA MET A 63 -11.03 5.73 15.99
C MET A 63 -10.63 6.96 15.19
N GLN A 64 -10.99 8.16 15.66
CA GLN A 64 -10.60 9.41 15.01
C GLN A 64 -9.09 9.63 15.04
N LEU A 65 -8.43 9.31 16.16
CA LEU A 65 -6.96 9.38 16.29
C LEU A 65 -6.25 8.36 15.38
N LEU A 66 -6.78 7.14 15.29
CA LEU A 66 -6.30 6.13 14.35
C LEU A 66 -6.38 6.65 12.91
N GLY A 67 -7.56 7.11 12.50
CA GLY A 67 -7.78 7.62 11.13
C GLY A 67 -6.90 8.81 10.79
N LYS A 68 -6.70 9.74 11.72
CA LYS A 68 -5.79 10.88 11.52
C LYS A 68 -4.33 10.42 11.29
N ARG A 69 -3.88 9.39 12.00
CA ARG A 69 -2.53 8.82 11.80
C ARG A 69 -2.41 8.21 10.42
N ILE A 70 -3.37 7.35 10.03
CA ILE A 70 -3.40 6.71 8.71
C ILE A 70 -3.47 7.79 7.61
N ASP A 71 -4.32 8.81 7.75
CA ASP A 71 -4.44 9.91 6.78
C ASP A 71 -3.10 10.63 6.56
N LEU A 72 -2.38 10.94 7.64
CA LEU A 72 -1.07 11.61 7.55
C LEU A 72 -0.04 10.72 6.87
N SER A 73 0.13 9.48 7.32
CA SER A 73 1.09 8.52 6.75
C SER A 73 0.82 8.32 5.26
N GLN A 74 -0.42 8.02 4.88
CA GLN A 74 -0.79 7.77 3.49
C GLN A 74 -0.59 8.99 2.58
N ARG A 75 -0.81 10.22 3.08
CA ARG A 75 -0.52 11.45 2.32
C ARG A 75 0.96 11.67 2.11
N ASP A 76 1.75 11.45 3.13
CA ASP A 76 3.21 11.61 3.05
C ASP A 76 3.79 10.58 2.07
N GLU A 77 3.34 9.33 2.13
CA GLU A 77 3.75 8.27 1.21
C GLU A 77 3.32 8.56 -0.24
N ILE A 78 2.11 9.08 -0.47
CA ILE A 78 1.67 9.53 -1.81
C ILE A 78 2.58 10.65 -2.32
N GLN A 79 2.98 11.58 -1.47
CA GLN A 79 3.88 12.67 -1.86
C GLN A 79 5.26 12.14 -2.25
N LEU A 80 5.84 11.24 -1.45
CA LEU A 80 7.12 10.57 -1.77
C LEU A 80 7.06 9.82 -3.11
N MET A 81 5.97 9.10 -3.37
CA MET A 81 5.75 8.40 -4.62
C MET A 81 5.67 9.34 -5.82
N ARG A 82 4.99 10.48 -5.68
CA ARG A 82 4.94 11.51 -6.74
C ARG A 82 6.32 12.07 -7.04
N GLU A 83 7.09 12.38 -6.01
CA GLU A 83 8.44 12.89 -6.14
C GLU A 83 9.36 11.85 -6.80
N TRP A 84 9.23 10.58 -6.41
CA TRP A 84 9.99 9.48 -7.00
C TRP A 84 9.73 9.36 -8.51
N LEU A 85 8.48 9.43 -8.96
CA LEU A 85 8.11 9.41 -10.38
C LEU A 85 8.62 10.66 -11.11
N ALA A 86 8.44 11.85 -10.52
CA ALA A 86 8.86 13.12 -11.12
C ALA A 86 10.37 13.19 -11.37
N LEU A 87 11.19 12.73 -10.41
CA LEU A 87 12.65 12.68 -10.53
C LEU A 87 13.11 11.78 -11.69
N ARG A 88 12.27 10.83 -12.11
CA ARG A 88 12.54 9.88 -13.20
C ARG A 88 11.89 10.27 -14.52
N GLY A 89 11.24 11.43 -14.57
CA GLY A 89 10.55 11.94 -15.77
C GLY A 89 9.31 11.11 -16.14
N VAL A 90 8.81 10.29 -15.19
CA VAL A 90 7.60 9.49 -15.40
C VAL A 90 6.39 10.36 -15.11
N THR A 91 5.61 10.65 -16.16
CA THR A 91 4.35 11.37 -16.02
C THR A 91 3.27 10.44 -15.50
N LEU A 92 2.51 10.93 -14.51
CA LEU A 92 1.26 10.29 -14.12
C LEU A 92 0.31 10.34 -15.32
N SER A 93 0.03 9.21 -15.94
CA SER A 93 -1.06 9.17 -16.93
C SER A 93 -2.35 9.46 -16.18
N ASN A 94 -3.09 10.50 -16.64
CA ASN A 94 -4.40 10.91 -16.09
C ASN A 94 -5.51 9.88 -16.37
N ARG A 95 -5.17 8.64 -16.67
CA ARG A 95 -6.16 7.62 -16.96
C ARG A 95 -6.42 6.79 -15.72
N GLY A 96 -7.69 6.72 -15.36
CA GLY A 96 -8.22 5.76 -14.37
C GLY A 96 -8.05 4.28 -14.75
N GLU A 97 -6.99 3.97 -15.47
CA GLU A 97 -6.64 2.64 -15.98
C GLU A 97 -5.92 1.77 -14.94
N LEU A 98 -5.51 2.36 -13.81
CA LEU A 98 -4.84 1.61 -12.72
C LEU A 98 -5.81 0.90 -11.77
N HIS A 99 -7.13 1.11 -11.95
CA HIS A 99 -8.12 0.42 -11.12
C HIS A 99 -8.27 -1.07 -11.42
N ALA A 100 -7.70 -1.53 -12.54
CA ALA A 100 -7.79 -2.94 -12.90
C ALA A 100 -6.66 -3.32 -13.88
N HIS A 101 -5.72 -4.13 -13.46
CA HIS A 101 -5.07 -5.07 -14.36
C HIS A 101 -6.16 -6.07 -14.79
N ASP A 102 -6.54 -6.05 -16.06
CA ASP A 102 -7.56 -6.95 -16.64
C ASP A 102 -8.96 -6.94 -15.96
N GLY A 103 -9.40 -5.79 -15.41
CA GLY A 103 -10.72 -5.70 -14.76
C GLY A 103 -10.75 -6.23 -13.33
N MET A 104 -9.62 -6.67 -12.75
CA MET A 104 -9.53 -7.08 -11.34
C MET A 104 -9.05 -5.96 -10.45
N LEU A 105 -9.65 -5.84 -9.25
CA LEU A 105 -9.19 -4.93 -8.21
C LEU A 105 -7.78 -5.31 -7.75
N MET A 106 -6.96 -4.30 -7.43
CA MET A 106 -5.68 -4.55 -6.76
C MET A 106 -5.88 -5.26 -5.41
N PRO A 107 -4.89 -6.04 -4.95
CA PRO A 107 -4.98 -6.74 -3.68
C PRO A 107 -5.48 -5.83 -2.55
N GLY A 108 -6.42 -6.29 -1.76
CA GLY A 108 -6.95 -5.60 -0.59
C GLY A 108 -7.88 -4.42 -0.85
N MET A 109 -7.95 -3.88 -2.07
CA MET A 109 -8.88 -2.79 -2.38
C MET A 109 -10.33 -3.17 -2.11
N LEU A 110 -11.09 -2.20 -1.65
CA LEU A 110 -12.53 -2.34 -1.48
C LEU A 110 -13.22 -2.20 -2.83
N THR A 111 -14.24 -3.04 -3.03
CA THR A 111 -15.20 -2.89 -4.13
C THR A 111 -16.05 -1.64 -3.91
N ALA A 112 -16.70 -1.15 -4.97
CA ALA A 112 -17.66 -0.06 -4.87
C ALA A 112 -18.80 -0.37 -3.86
N GLU A 113 -19.21 -1.64 -3.78
CA GLU A 113 -20.23 -2.09 -2.83
C GLU A 113 -19.73 -2.05 -1.38
N GLU A 114 -18.49 -2.49 -1.12
CA GLU A 114 -17.88 -2.42 0.22
C GLU A 114 -17.69 -0.95 0.66
N MET A 115 -17.23 -0.06 -0.25
CA MET A 115 -17.13 1.38 0.01
C MET A 115 -18.49 2.00 0.31
N ARG A 116 -19.54 1.67 -0.45
CA ARG A 116 -20.91 2.13 -0.19
C ARG A 116 -21.39 1.66 1.17
N ARG A 117 -21.21 0.37 1.49
CA ARG A 117 -21.58 -0.21 2.78
C ARG A 117 -20.87 0.48 3.95
N LEU A 118 -19.58 0.78 3.80
CA LEU A 118 -18.82 1.55 4.80
C LEU A 118 -19.38 2.97 4.97
N ALA A 119 -19.68 3.64 3.85
CA ALA A 119 -20.19 5.01 3.87
C ALA A 119 -21.60 5.14 4.46
N GLU A 120 -22.43 4.10 4.40
CA GLU A 120 -23.79 4.07 4.97
C GLU A 120 -23.80 3.72 6.45
N ALA A 121 -22.82 2.95 6.93
CA ALA A 121 -22.72 2.54 8.33
C ALA A 121 -22.45 3.72 9.29
N GLN A 122 -22.83 3.57 10.56
CA GLN A 122 -22.62 4.57 11.60
C GLN A 122 -22.31 3.93 12.96
N GLY A 123 -21.68 4.68 13.85
CA GLY A 123 -21.38 4.26 15.23
C GLY A 123 -20.57 2.95 15.26
N SER A 124 -20.94 2.03 16.11
CA SER A 124 -20.21 0.78 16.32
C SER A 124 -20.14 -0.12 15.08
N GLU A 125 -21.15 -0.09 14.22
CA GLU A 125 -21.11 -0.84 12.96
C GLU A 125 -20.09 -0.23 11.99
N PHE A 126 -20.05 1.09 11.86
CA PHE A 126 -19.04 1.78 11.09
C PHE A 126 -17.62 1.46 11.62
N ASP A 127 -17.42 1.55 12.94
CA ASP A 127 -16.13 1.28 13.57
C ASP A 127 -15.62 -0.12 13.23
N ARG A 128 -16.48 -1.12 13.34
CA ARG A 128 -16.13 -2.50 13.02
C ARG A 128 -15.79 -2.67 11.53
N LEU A 129 -16.64 -2.16 10.63
CA LEU A 129 -16.42 -2.24 9.20
C LEU A 129 -15.16 -1.51 8.76
N PHE A 130 -14.91 -0.31 9.33
CA PHE A 130 -13.71 0.45 9.06
C PHE A 130 -12.45 -0.35 9.41
N LEU A 131 -12.41 -0.93 10.62
CA LEU A 131 -11.27 -1.74 11.06
C LEU A 131 -11.06 -2.97 10.19
N GLU A 132 -12.13 -3.74 9.92
CA GLU A 132 -12.07 -4.94 9.07
C GLU A 132 -11.61 -4.61 7.65
N PHE A 133 -12.14 -3.57 7.05
CA PHE A 133 -11.82 -3.18 5.68
C PHE A 133 -10.46 -2.52 5.57
N MET A 134 -10.04 -1.73 6.54
CA MET A 134 -8.70 -1.13 6.53
C MET A 134 -7.62 -2.18 6.78
N ILE A 135 -7.86 -3.19 7.63
CA ILE A 135 -6.96 -4.34 7.76
C ILE A 135 -6.81 -5.07 6.41
N LYS A 136 -7.93 -5.42 5.76
CA LYS A 136 -7.92 -6.05 4.42
C LYS A 136 -7.14 -5.21 3.41
N HIS A 137 -7.34 -3.89 3.42
CA HIS A 137 -6.66 -2.95 2.54
C HIS A 137 -5.14 -2.95 2.78
N HIS A 138 -4.71 -2.87 4.03
CA HIS A 138 -3.29 -2.91 4.41
C HIS A 138 -2.62 -4.26 4.08
N GLU A 139 -3.31 -5.36 4.29
CA GLU A 139 -2.82 -6.70 3.85
C GLU A 139 -2.60 -6.73 2.33
N GLY A 140 -3.44 -6.04 1.55
CA GLY A 140 -3.26 -5.86 0.11
C GLY A 140 -1.98 -5.10 -0.24
N ALA A 141 -1.66 -4.04 0.49
CA ALA A 141 -0.41 -3.29 0.30
C ALA A 141 0.83 -4.17 0.55
N LEU A 142 0.78 -5.04 1.58
CA LEU A 142 1.86 -6.01 1.84
C LEU A 142 2.06 -6.99 0.69
N ILE A 143 0.97 -7.46 0.07
CA ILE A 143 1.04 -8.32 -1.13
C ILE A 143 1.72 -7.56 -2.27
N MET A 144 1.37 -6.30 -2.51
CA MET A 144 1.98 -5.48 -3.56
C MET A 144 3.48 -5.26 -3.33
N VAL A 145 3.90 -5.08 -2.07
CA VAL A 145 5.32 -4.98 -1.70
C VAL A 145 6.05 -6.31 -1.94
N ASP A 146 5.45 -7.44 -1.55
CA ASP A 146 6.00 -8.77 -1.82
C ASP A 146 6.17 -9.01 -3.34
N GLU A 147 5.20 -8.61 -4.16
CA GLU A 147 5.25 -8.70 -5.63
C GLU A 147 6.35 -7.83 -6.25
N LEU A 148 6.55 -6.60 -5.74
CA LEU A 148 7.67 -5.75 -6.15
C LEU A 148 8.99 -6.47 -5.95
N PHE A 149 9.26 -6.96 -4.74
CA PHE A 149 10.52 -7.64 -4.43
C PHE A 149 10.66 -9.02 -5.08
N ALA A 150 9.56 -9.64 -5.51
CA ALA A 150 9.57 -10.84 -6.33
C ALA A 150 9.92 -10.55 -7.81
N SER A 151 9.76 -9.32 -8.28
CA SER A 151 10.08 -8.91 -9.64
C SER A 151 11.58 -8.84 -9.85
N VAL A 152 12.06 -9.39 -11.00
CA VAL A 152 13.50 -9.44 -11.29
C VAL A 152 14.07 -8.04 -11.46
N GLY A 153 15.11 -7.72 -10.69
CA GLY A 153 15.80 -6.43 -10.72
C GLY A 153 15.08 -5.28 -10.04
N ALA A 154 13.83 -5.45 -9.58
CA ALA A 154 13.12 -4.42 -8.84
C ALA A 154 13.55 -4.36 -7.37
N GLY A 155 13.37 -3.18 -6.75
CA GLY A 155 13.70 -2.96 -5.34
C GLY A 155 15.20 -2.98 -5.04
N GLN A 156 16.06 -2.76 -6.04
CA GLN A 156 17.53 -2.80 -5.86
C GLN A 156 18.11 -1.41 -5.57
N GLN A 157 17.44 -0.35 -5.99
CA GLN A 157 17.85 1.01 -5.69
C GLN A 157 17.48 1.36 -4.24
N SER A 158 18.37 2.09 -3.57
CA SER A 158 18.23 2.36 -2.13
C SER A 158 16.95 3.11 -1.76
N ASP A 159 16.48 4.00 -2.62
CA ASP A 159 15.31 4.82 -2.38
C ASP A 159 14.00 4.00 -2.47
N ILE A 160 13.84 3.19 -3.53
CA ILE A 160 12.65 2.35 -3.66
C ILE A 160 12.66 1.18 -2.66
N PHE A 161 13.86 0.64 -2.34
CA PHE A 161 14.00 -0.36 -1.30
C PHE A 161 13.59 0.18 0.08
N ALA A 162 14.10 1.38 0.44
CA ALA A 162 13.75 2.03 1.70
C ALA A 162 12.24 2.31 1.76
N PHE A 163 11.68 2.95 0.72
CA PHE A 163 10.25 3.26 0.65
C PHE A 163 9.37 2.00 0.81
N ALA A 164 9.61 0.95 0.02
CA ALA A 164 8.82 -0.27 0.09
C ALA A 164 8.96 -0.99 1.44
N SER A 165 10.14 -0.90 2.08
CA SER A 165 10.39 -1.47 3.41
C SER A 165 9.69 -0.66 4.52
N GLU A 166 9.60 0.66 4.38
CA GLU A 166 8.83 1.52 5.28
C GLU A 166 7.34 1.21 5.16
N VAL A 167 6.80 1.13 3.94
CA VAL A 167 5.40 0.72 3.71
C VAL A 167 5.12 -0.63 4.36
N ASP A 168 5.97 -1.66 4.16
CA ASP A 168 5.79 -2.98 4.80
C ASP A 168 5.72 -2.87 6.33
N THR A 169 6.62 -2.11 6.92
CA THR A 169 6.72 -1.96 8.39
C THR A 169 5.51 -1.22 8.95
N ASP A 170 5.14 -0.09 8.35
CA ASP A 170 4.04 0.75 8.84
C ASP A 170 2.69 0.07 8.67
N GLN A 171 2.45 -0.59 7.53
CA GLN A 171 1.22 -1.35 7.30
C GLN A 171 1.06 -2.49 8.32
N ARG A 172 2.14 -3.23 8.66
CA ARG A 172 2.10 -4.27 9.69
C ARG A 172 1.79 -3.71 11.09
N MET A 173 2.38 -2.59 11.46
CA MET A 173 2.12 -1.95 12.74
C MET A 173 0.66 -1.47 12.84
N GLU A 174 0.13 -0.91 11.76
CA GLU A 174 -1.26 -0.45 11.70
C GLU A 174 -2.25 -1.62 11.74
N ILE A 175 -2.00 -2.71 11.02
CA ILE A 175 -2.78 -3.95 11.12
C ILE A 175 -2.83 -4.45 12.57
N GLY A 176 -1.68 -4.53 13.24
CA GLY A 176 -1.62 -4.97 14.63
C GLY A 176 -2.46 -4.10 15.57
N ARG A 177 -2.40 -2.78 15.39
CA ARG A 177 -3.20 -1.82 16.16
C ARG A 177 -4.69 -1.96 15.89
N MET A 178 -5.09 -2.03 14.62
CA MET A 178 -6.50 -2.19 14.23
C MET A 178 -7.07 -3.52 14.71
N SER A 179 -6.31 -4.60 14.63
CA SER A 179 -6.71 -5.91 15.14
C SER A 179 -6.96 -5.88 16.66
N ALA A 180 -6.07 -5.24 17.42
CA ALA A 180 -6.26 -5.08 18.86
C ALA A 180 -7.53 -4.26 19.21
N MET A 181 -7.81 -3.18 18.45
CA MET A 181 -9.02 -2.38 18.62
C MET A 181 -10.29 -3.18 18.29
N LEU A 182 -10.25 -4.01 17.25
CA LEU A 182 -11.35 -4.87 16.82
C LEU A 182 -11.66 -5.94 17.88
N GLU A 183 -10.64 -6.55 18.48
CA GLU A 183 -10.80 -7.51 19.58
C GLU A 183 -11.36 -6.84 20.84
N GLY A 184 -10.89 -5.63 21.16
CA GLY A 184 -11.37 -4.85 22.30
C GLY A 184 -12.85 -4.45 22.19
N SER A 185 -13.36 -4.23 20.98
CA SER A 185 -14.76 -3.88 20.73
C SER A 185 -15.74 -5.06 20.82
N ARG A 186 -15.24 -6.30 20.88
CA ARG A 186 -16.06 -7.52 21.03
C ARG A 186 -16.29 -7.95 22.47
N ARG A 187 -15.67 -7.26 23.44
CA ARG A 187 -15.81 -7.50 24.89
C ARG A 187 -16.79 -6.53 25.51
#